data_e18367d722a3766483cead6d1d935e0b
#
_entry.id   e18367d722a3766483cead6d1d935e0b
#
_cell.length_a   1.000
_cell.length_b   1.000
_cell.length_c   1.000
_cell.angle_alpha   90.00
_cell.angle_beta   90.00
_cell.angle_gamma   90.00
#
_symmetry.space_group_name_H-M   'P 1'
#
loop_
_entity.id
_entity.type
_entity.pdbx_description
1 polymer ?
#
loop_
_entity_poly.entity_id
_entity_poly.type
_entity_poly.pdbx_seq_one_letter_code
_entity_poly.pdbx_strand_id
1 'polypeptide(L)'
;MAYEKNNGIVAVQPSGTSTWTKIPLKYIKVEEYKVTPDMMLDLDSYRQETGVLWRHVLDHKVTKIEFTTPHLYETDVTALLTIIQNGYTNTKSHRGKIRYYNPYTQSYKEATVYVPDIEFNINHIDEDKGTILYNPIRIAFIEY
;
A
#
# COMPACT_ATOMS: atom_id res chain seq x y z
N MET A 1 -14.79 10.49 11.72
CA MET A 1 -15.31 9.17 12.00
C MET A 1 -14.19 8.17 12.16
N ALA A 2 -14.33 7.30 13.10
CA ALA A 2 -13.25 6.40 13.47
C ALA A 2 -13.08 5.22 12.52
N TYR A 3 -12.06 4.44 12.78
CA TYR A 3 -11.78 3.19 12.10
C TYR A 3 -12.94 2.21 12.24
N GLU A 4 -13.27 1.52 11.15
CA GLU A 4 -14.32 0.51 11.09
C GLU A 4 -13.75 -0.85 10.72
N LYS A 5 -13.92 -1.82 11.58
CA LYS A 5 -13.33 -3.15 11.40
C LYS A 5 -13.77 -3.86 10.12
N ASN A 6 -14.99 -3.62 9.66
CA ASN A 6 -15.51 -4.24 8.45
C ASN A 6 -14.87 -3.68 7.18
N ASN A 7 -14.41 -2.42 7.24
CA ASN A 7 -13.74 -1.77 6.11
C ASN A 7 -12.25 -2.07 6.09
N GLY A 8 -11.69 -2.48 7.23
CA GLY A 8 -10.26 -2.73 7.37
C GLY A 8 -9.45 -1.44 7.36
N ILE A 9 -8.13 -1.55 7.38
CA ILE A 9 -7.25 -0.38 7.30
C ILE A 9 -6.96 0.02 5.87
N VAL A 10 -6.92 -0.95 4.97
CA VAL A 10 -6.78 -0.76 3.54
C VAL A 10 -7.55 -1.85 2.81
N ALA A 11 -8.22 -1.47 1.74
CA ALA A 11 -8.99 -2.38 0.90
C ALA A 11 -8.70 -2.12 -0.57
N VAL A 12 -8.78 -3.16 -1.37
CA VAL A 12 -8.56 -3.10 -2.81
C VAL A 12 -9.91 -3.27 -3.50
N GLN A 13 -10.15 -2.48 -4.56
CA GLN A 13 -11.34 -2.63 -5.40
C GLN A 13 -11.01 -3.62 -6.52
N PRO A 14 -11.65 -4.82 -6.54
CA PRO A 14 -11.46 -5.72 -7.66
C PRO A 14 -11.86 -5.06 -8.97
N SER A 15 -11.05 -5.28 -10.01
CA SER A 15 -11.24 -4.66 -11.32
C SER A 15 -12.65 -4.97 -11.87
N GLY A 16 -13.31 -3.94 -12.37
CA GLY A 16 -14.64 -4.08 -12.96
C GLY A 16 -15.77 -4.18 -11.94
N THR A 17 -15.52 -3.97 -10.66
CA THR A 17 -16.53 -3.99 -9.61
C THR A 17 -16.60 -2.65 -8.87
N SER A 18 -17.65 -2.48 -8.08
CA SER A 18 -17.78 -1.35 -7.15
C SER A 18 -17.64 -1.78 -5.70
N THR A 19 -17.25 -3.03 -5.47
CA THR A 19 -17.07 -3.59 -4.13
C THR A 19 -15.64 -3.41 -3.64
N TRP A 20 -15.44 -3.65 -2.34
CA TRP A 20 -14.13 -3.52 -1.72
C TRP A 20 -13.75 -4.82 -1.01
N THR A 21 -12.52 -5.24 -1.22
CA THR A 21 -11.95 -6.39 -0.52
C THR A 21 -10.86 -5.89 0.42
N LYS A 22 -11.12 -5.95 1.73
CA LYS A 22 -10.12 -5.52 2.71
C LYS A 22 -8.95 -6.50 2.73
N ILE A 23 -7.76 -5.96 3.02
CA ILE A 23 -6.58 -6.80 3.29
C ILE A 23 -6.65 -7.21 4.76
N PRO A 24 -6.75 -8.52 5.07
CA PRO A 24 -6.83 -8.98 6.46
C PRO A 24 -5.60 -8.57 7.27
N LEU A 25 -5.81 -8.19 8.52
CA LEU A 25 -4.71 -7.78 9.40
C LEU A 25 -3.70 -8.90 9.67
N LYS A 26 -4.10 -10.16 9.49
CA LYS A 26 -3.17 -11.29 9.63
C LYS A 26 -2.03 -11.27 8.61
N TYR A 27 -2.19 -10.54 7.50
CA TYR A 27 -1.16 -10.36 6.48
C TYR A 27 -0.36 -9.08 6.67
N ILE A 28 -0.69 -8.28 7.67
CA ILE A 28 -0.07 -6.99 7.92
C ILE A 28 0.60 -7.00 9.28
N LYS A 29 1.89 -6.70 9.30
CA LYS A 29 2.60 -6.43 10.55
C LYS A 29 2.27 -5.01 10.96
N VAL A 30 1.29 -4.86 11.85
CA VAL A 30 0.62 -3.59 12.13
C VAL A 30 1.60 -2.50 12.58
N GLU A 31 2.59 -2.84 13.38
CA GLU A 31 3.59 -1.87 13.84
C GLU A 31 4.49 -1.35 12.70
N GLU A 32 4.48 -1.99 11.55
CA GLU A 32 5.22 -1.54 10.36
C GLU A 32 4.32 -1.00 9.26
N TYR A 33 3.03 -0.87 9.54
CA TYR A 33 2.09 -0.23 8.62
C TYR A 33 2.26 1.29 8.71
N LYS A 34 2.54 1.91 7.56
CA LYS A 34 2.74 3.35 7.46
C LYS A 34 1.84 3.93 6.40
N VAL A 35 1.19 5.03 6.71
CA VAL A 35 0.46 5.82 5.73
C VAL A 35 0.94 7.26 5.82
N THR A 36 1.34 7.80 4.67
CA THR A 36 1.74 9.21 4.53
C THR A 36 0.74 9.85 3.56
N PRO A 37 -0.36 10.40 4.10
CA PRO A 37 -1.40 10.94 3.24
C PRO A 37 -1.04 12.32 2.73
N ASP A 38 -1.48 12.60 1.50
CA ASP A 38 -1.44 13.93 0.89
C ASP A 38 -0.06 14.60 0.99
N MET A 39 0.99 13.87 0.57
CA MET A 39 2.34 14.42 0.56
C MET A 39 2.44 15.59 -0.41
N MET A 40 3.11 16.66 0.05
CA MET A 40 3.37 17.84 -0.78
C MET A 40 4.42 17.53 -1.84
N LEU A 41 4.17 18.02 -3.04
CA LEU A 41 5.13 17.95 -4.15
C LEU A 41 5.62 19.36 -4.45
N ASP A 42 6.92 19.55 -4.38
CA ASP A 42 7.57 20.84 -4.68
C ASP A 42 8.18 20.80 -6.07
N LEU A 43 8.06 21.92 -6.80
CA LEU A 43 8.71 22.13 -8.08
C LEU A 43 9.66 23.33 -7.95
N ASP A 44 10.96 23.11 -8.21
CA ASP A 44 11.97 24.18 -8.23
C ASP A 44 12.03 25.03 -6.95
N SER A 45 11.84 24.41 -5.80
CA SER A 45 11.99 25.10 -4.52
C SER A 45 13.47 25.37 -4.20
N TYR A 46 13.75 26.51 -3.61
CA TYR A 46 15.14 26.89 -3.29
C TYR A 46 15.20 27.83 -2.09
N ARG A 47 16.38 27.96 -1.49
CA ARG A 47 16.66 28.94 -0.45
C ARG A 47 17.49 30.08 -0.99
N GLN A 48 17.12 31.30 -0.61
CA GLN A 48 17.90 32.48 -0.90
C GLN A 48 19.17 32.55 -0.03
N GLU A 49 20.10 33.44 -0.37
CA GLU A 49 21.32 33.67 0.43
C GLU A 49 20.99 34.05 1.87
N THR A 50 19.88 34.74 2.08
CA THR A 50 19.38 35.10 3.42
C THR A 50 18.84 33.93 4.22
N GLY A 51 18.75 32.74 3.62
CA GLY A 51 18.18 31.52 4.24
C GLY A 51 16.68 31.36 4.05
N VAL A 52 16.01 32.35 3.46
CA VAL A 52 14.56 32.29 3.21
C VAL A 52 14.26 31.25 2.14
N LEU A 53 13.32 30.34 2.47
CA LEU A 53 12.87 29.31 1.55
C LEU A 53 11.78 29.85 0.62
N TRP A 54 11.97 29.67 -0.68
CA TRP A 54 10.95 29.87 -1.69
C TRP A 54 10.46 28.52 -2.20
N ARG A 55 9.17 28.27 -2.07
CA ARG A 55 8.57 27.00 -2.45
C ARG A 55 7.53 27.19 -3.53
N HIS A 56 7.58 26.25 -4.50
CA HIS A 56 6.49 26.09 -5.45
C HIS A 56 5.84 24.73 -5.15
N VAL A 57 4.82 24.74 -4.30
CA VAL A 57 4.09 23.52 -3.93
C VAL A 57 2.97 23.30 -4.92
N LEU A 58 2.96 22.10 -5.52
CA LEU A 58 1.92 21.75 -6.48
C LEU A 58 0.58 21.49 -5.77
N ASP A 59 -0.52 21.77 -6.47
CA ASP A 59 -1.85 21.48 -5.95
C ASP A 59 -2.11 19.99 -5.80
N HIS A 60 -1.51 19.18 -6.68
CA HIS A 60 -1.64 17.73 -6.63
C HIS A 60 -0.85 17.16 -5.44
N LYS A 61 -1.54 16.33 -4.66
CA LYS A 61 -0.97 15.64 -3.51
C LYS A 61 -0.88 14.16 -3.80
N VAL A 62 0.07 13.47 -3.16
CA VAL A 62 0.29 12.04 -3.36
C VAL A 62 0.28 11.34 -2.01
N THR A 63 -0.51 10.27 -1.91
CA THR A 63 -0.53 9.43 -0.72
C THR A 63 0.32 8.19 -0.95
N LYS A 64 1.09 7.82 0.05
CA LYS A 64 1.87 6.59 0.04
C LYS A 64 1.48 5.74 1.24
N ILE A 65 1.20 4.47 0.98
CA ILE A 65 0.95 3.48 2.01
C ILE A 65 1.97 2.38 1.83
N GLU A 66 2.61 1.96 2.91
CA GLU A 66 3.50 0.81 2.88
C GLU A 66 3.35 -0.01 4.14
N PHE A 67 3.51 -1.31 4.00
CA PHE A 67 3.50 -2.21 5.13
C PHE A 67 4.36 -3.42 4.84
N THR A 68 4.73 -4.11 5.91
CA THR A 68 5.48 -5.35 5.84
C THR A 68 4.60 -6.47 6.36
N THR A 69 4.66 -7.64 5.73
CA THR A 69 3.94 -8.81 6.21
C THR A 69 4.70 -9.49 7.33
N PRO A 70 4.03 -10.30 8.17
CA PRO A 70 4.75 -11.25 9.01
C PRO A 70 5.36 -12.36 8.14
N HIS A 71 6.06 -13.31 8.77
CA HIS A 71 6.50 -14.51 8.06
C HIS A 71 5.28 -15.28 7.58
N LEU A 72 5.19 -15.52 6.28
CA LEU A 72 4.03 -16.18 5.67
C LEU A 72 4.45 -17.41 4.88
N TYR A 73 3.63 -18.45 4.95
CA TYR A 73 3.74 -19.59 4.06
C TYR A 73 3.16 -19.26 2.69
N GLU A 74 3.53 -20.06 1.70
CA GLU A 74 3.16 -19.84 0.30
C GLU A 74 1.66 -19.65 0.08
N THR A 75 0.82 -20.42 0.80
CA THR A 75 -0.63 -20.30 0.68
C THR A 75 -1.15 -18.92 1.09
N ASP A 76 -0.60 -18.36 2.17
CA ASP A 76 -0.99 -17.02 2.63
C ASP A 76 -0.46 -15.93 1.69
N VAL A 77 0.74 -16.11 1.17
CA VAL A 77 1.30 -15.19 0.16
C VAL A 77 0.43 -15.17 -1.08
N THR A 78 0.01 -16.35 -1.55
CA THR A 78 -0.89 -16.47 -2.71
C THR A 78 -2.20 -15.75 -2.45
N ALA A 79 -2.79 -15.94 -1.27
CA ALA A 79 -4.05 -15.28 -0.91
C ALA A 79 -3.92 -13.76 -0.90
N LEU A 80 -2.85 -13.24 -0.31
CA LEU A 80 -2.60 -11.80 -0.26
C LEU A 80 -2.37 -11.22 -1.66
N LEU A 81 -1.52 -11.86 -2.45
CA LEU A 81 -1.24 -11.39 -3.82
C LEU A 81 -2.47 -11.48 -4.71
N THR A 82 -3.33 -12.47 -4.53
CA THR A 82 -4.58 -12.57 -5.28
C THR A 82 -5.48 -11.36 -5.01
N ILE A 83 -5.60 -10.93 -3.76
CA ILE A 83 -6.37 -9.73 -3.43
C ILE A 83 -5.83 -8.51 -4.17
N ILE A 84 -4.52 -8.33 -4.14
CA ILE A 84 -3.86 -7.18 -4.76
C ILE A 84 -3.98 -7.23 -6.28
N GLN A 85 -3.70 -8.37 -6.89
CA GLN A 85 -3.69 -8.52 -8.35
C GLN A 85 -5.08 -8.43 -8.95
N ASN A 86 -6.11 -8.89 -8.26
CA ASN A 86 -7.50 -8.74 -8.72
C ASN A 86 -7.91 -7.27 -8.81
N GLY A 87 -7.22 -6.39 -8.11
CA GLY A 87 -7.45 -4.95 -8.17
C GLY A 87 -6.81 -4.25 -9.35
N TYR A 88 -5.90 -4.91 -10.07
CA TYR A 88 -5.21 -4.27 -11.19
C TYR A 88 -6.16 -3.96 -12.34
N THR A 89 -6.33 -2.67 -12.63
CA THR A 89 -7.03 -2.21 -13.83
C THR A 89 -6.11 -2.17 -15.03
N ASN A 90 -4.80 -2.12 -14.77
CA ASN A 90 -3.75 -2.23 -15.79
C ASN A 90 -2.64 -3.11 -15.23
N THR A 91 -2.52 -4.32 -15.77
CA THR A 91 -1.54 -5.30 -15.29
C THR A 91 -0.10 -4.93 -15.62
N LYS A 92 0.11 -4.12 -16.64
CA LYS A 92 1.44 -3.68 -17.06
C LYS A 92 2.03 -2.67 -16.07
N SER A 93 1.22 -1.76 -15.56
CA SER A 93 1.64 -0.72 -14.62
C SER A 93 1.31 -1.03 -13.17
N HIS A 94 0.61 -2.14 -12.90
CA HIS A 94 0.09 -2.50 -11.57
C HIS A 94 -0.82 -1.41 -10.98
N ARG A 95 -1.59 -0.76 -11.85
CA ARG A 95 -2.50 0.31 -11.46
C ARG A 95 -3.80 -0.27 -10.91
N GLY A 96 -4.27 0.28 -9.83
CA GLY A 96 -5.50 -0.13 -9.22
C GLY A 96 -6.09 0.94 -8.33
N LYS A 97 -7.21 0.65 -7.70
CA LYS A 97 -7.88 1.57 -6.80
C LYS A 97 -7.96 0.97 -5.41
N ILE A 98 -7.61 1.77 -4.41
CA ILE A 98 -7.67 1.38 -3.01
C ILE A 98 -8.54 2.32 -2.21
N ARG A 99 -9.01 1.84 -1.08
CA ARG A 99 -9.65 2.63 -0.03
C ARG A 99 -8.84 2.42 1.24
N TYR A 100 -8.45 3.51 1.87
CA TYR A 100 -7.61 3.46 3.06
C TYR A 100 -8.13 4.38 4.15
N TYR A 101 -7.77 4.06 5.39
CA TYR A 101 -8.06 4.92 6.53
C TYR A 101 -7.04 6.05 6.58
N ASN A 102 -7.52 7.29 6.52
CA ASN A 102 -6.67 8.49 6.56
C ASN A 102 -6.61 9.03 7.98
N PRO A 103 -5.46 8.97 8.66
CA PRO A 103 -5.33 9.45 10.04
C PRO A 103 -5.52 10.96 10.20
N TYR A 104 -5.22 11.75 9.16
CA TYR A 104 -5.41 13.21 9.24
C TYR A 104 -6.86 13.59 9.44
N THR A 105 -7.76 12.92 8.72
CA THR A 105 -9.19 13.23 8.73
C THR A 105 -9.99 12.23 9.55
N GLN A 106 -9.33 11.17 10.02
CA GLN A 106 -9.97 10.05 10.71
C GLN A 106 -11.17 9.51 9.94
N SER A 107 -11.00 9.37 8.64
CA SER A 107 -12.04 8.91 7.72
C SER A 107 -11.41 8.09 6.60
N TYR A 108 -12.25 7.37 5.85
CA TYR A 108 -11.80 6.58 4.70
C TYR A 108 -11.72 7.44 3.46
N LYS A 109 -10.67 7.24 2.67
CA LYS A 109 -10.49 7.88 1.37
C LYS A 109 -10.15 6.83 0.32
N GLU A 110 -10.45 7.17 -0.93
CA GLU A 110 -10.11 6.35 -2.09
C GLU A 110 -8.97 7.01 -2.86
N ALA A 111 -8.13 6.19 -3.48
CA ALA A 111 -7.05 6.68 -4.31
C ALA A 111 -6.75 5.71 -5.45
N THR A 112 -6.35 6.26 -6.59
CA THR A 112 -5.80 5.47 -7.68
C THR A 112 -4.30 5.35 -7.46
N VAL A 113 -3.81 4.12 -7.36
CA VAL A 113 -2.43 3.84 -6.97
C VAL A 113 -1.79 2.87 -7.94
N TYR A 114 -0.47 2.75 -7.86
CA TYR A 114 0.25 1.63 -8.45
C TYR A 114 1.01 0.89 -7.34
N VAL A 115 1.26 -0.39 -7.59
CA VAL A 115 2.03 -1.23 -6.69
C VAL A 115 3.43 -1.37 -7.26
N PRO A 116 4.46 -0.80 -6.63
CA PRO A 116 5.84 -0.97 -7.06
C PRO A 116 6.26 -2.45 -7.02
N ASP A 117 7.36 -2.75 -7.68
CA ASP A 117 7.92 -4.10 -7.67
C ASP A 117 8.06 -4.64 -6.25
N ILE A 118 7.68 -5.90 -6.09
CA ILE A 118 7.74 -6.59 -4.81
C ILE A 118 8.92 -7.53 -4.79
N GLU A 119 9.76 -7.44 -3.77
CA GLU A 119 10.88 -8.34 -3.57
C GLU A 119 10.49 -9.43 -2.59
N PHE A 120 10.80 -10.68 -2.95
CA PHE A 120 10.51 -11.84 -2.12
C PHE A 120 11.80 -12.46 -1.62
N ASN A 121 11.93 -12.60 -0.31
CA ASN A 121 13.04 -13.28 0.32
C ASN A 121 12.54 -14.56 0.98
N ILE A 122 13.16 -15.68 0.68
CA ILE A 122 12.77 -16.98 1.22
C ILE A 122 13.52 -17.23 2.52
N ASN A 123 12.76 -17.59 3.57
CA ASN A 123 13.30 -17.94 4.87
C ASN A 123 13.70 -19.42 4.93
N HIS A 124 12.77 -20.29 4.52
CA HIS A 124 12.96 -21.72 4.66
C HIS A 124 12.18 -22.48 3.59
N ILE A 125 12.78 -23.55 3.10
CA ILE A 125 12.14 -24.48 2.16
C ILE A 125 12.14 -25.85 2.82
N ASP A 126 10.94 -26.44 2.97
CA ASP A 126 10.77 -27.83 3.41
C ASP A 126 10.49 -28.68 2.19
N GLU A 127 11.51 -29.37 1.68
CA GLU A 127 11.39 -30.19 0.49
C GLU A 127 10.48 -31.40 0.70
N ASP A 128 10.44 -31.95 1.92
CA ASP A 128 9.62 -33.12 2.20
C ASP A 128 8.11 -32.80 2.14
N LYS A 129 7.74 -31.64 2.66
CA LYS A 129 6.35 -31.17 2.65
C LYS A 129 6.02 -30.34 1.43
N GLY A 130 7.03 -29.87 0.69
CA GLY A 130 6.83 -28.97 -0.44
C GLY A 130 6.34 -27.60 -0.03
N THR A 131 6.77 -27.09 1.12
CA THR A 131 6.33 -25.79 1.63
C THR A 131 7.46 -24.77 1.60
N ILE A 132 7.09 -23.52 1.39
CA ILE A 132 8.02 -22.37 1.41
C ILE A 132 7.52 -21.39 2.46
N LEU A 133 8.43 -20.99 3.35
CA LEU A 133 8.19 -19.92 4.31
C LEU A 133 8.94 -18.67 3.81
N TYR A 134 8.23 -17.56 3.68
CA TYR A 134 8.80 -16.30 3.23
C TYR A 134 9.18 -15.41 4.42
N ASN A 135 10.27 -14.68 4.27
CA ASN A 135 10.58 -13.56 5.13
C ASN A 135 9.53 -12.46 4.96
N PRO A 136 9.42 -11.53 5.91
CA PRO A 136 8.48 -10.41 5.75
C PRO A 136 8.63 -9.74 4.39
N ILE A 137 7.50 -9.52 3.72
CA ILE A 137 7.43 -8.94 2.38
C ILE A 137 6.96 -7.49 2.53
N ARG A 138 7.66 -6.56 1.89
CA ARG A 138 7.26 -5.15 1.85
C ARG A 138 6.34 -4.92 0.67
N ILE A 139 5.18 -4.34 0.94
CA ILE A 139 4.19 -3.98 -0.07
C ILE A 139 3.87 -2.50 0.08
N ALA A 140 3.81 -1.80 -1.04
CA ALA A 140 3.50 -0.38 -1.05
C ALA A 140 2.41 -0.06 -2.07
N PHE A 141 1.64 0.98 -1.77
CA PHE A 141 0.68 1.58 -2.69
C PHE A 141 1.06 3.06 -2.82
N ILE A 142 1.31 3.51 -4.03
CA ILE A 142 1.71 4.89 -4.30
C ILE A 142 0.68 5.52 -5.21
N GLU A 143 0.11 6.64 -4.78
CA GLU A 143 -0.90 7.37 -5.55
C GLU A 143 -0.29 8.02 -6.80
N TYR A 144 -1.10 8.06 -7.87
CA TYR A 144 -0.75 8.79 -9.09
C TYR A 144 -0.79 10.30 -8.88
#